data_ff14a4ad162931573f192e125a97ac01
#
_entry.id   ff14a4ad162931573f192e125a97ac01
#
_cell.length_a   1.000
_cell.length_b   1.000
_cell.length_c   1.000
_cell.angle_alpha   90.00
_cell.angle_beta   90.00
_cell.angle_gamma   90.00
#
_symmetry.space_group_name_H-M   'P 1'
#
loop_
_entity.id
_entity.type
_entity.pdbx_description
1 polymer ?
#
loop_
_entity_poly.entity_id
_entity_poly.type
_entity_poly.pdbx_seq_one_letter_code
_entity_poly.pdbx_strand_id
1 'polypeptide(L)'
;VTFIARKEHADAINKNGLVVTGEMKGTLRIKADTEIRELPPNSLIILTTKVHDSKKALEGVVKLLRRDTTILILQNGIGNEEIVRSVVGDRCYVERGVIHLGADFLKPGEVMIVPGWVVVGNTEKGREVAELFNGSGLETRVMDDLKNDVWRKLITNCMLNPLTAILEVRDYCIVVPVLDGFRDAVVDECVEVAKAEGVEFEKGLRKAIDGDILRLKNYSSMHQDLMKGRRTEIDFLNGKIVEMGEKHRIPTPINESLVSMIKFLEEKNARRVQGK
;
A
#
# COMPACT_ATOMS: atom_id res chain seq x y z
N VAL A 1 9.13 17.09 11.18
CA VAL A 1 8.46 15.79 10.93
C VAL A 1 8.27 15.08 12.26
N THR A 2 7.07 14.50 12.48
CA THR A 2 6.78 13.64 13.64
C THR A 2 6.24 12.32 13.13
N PHE A 3 6.81 11.21 13.59
CA PHE A 3 6.31 9.87 13.29
C PHE A 3 5.20 9.51 14.28
N ILE A 4 4.06 9.05 13.75
CA ILE A 4 2.99 8.50 14.59
C ILE A 4 3.01 6.98 14.46
N ALA A 5 3.26 6.30 15.56
CA ALA A 5 3.48 4.85 15.55
C ALA A 5 2.93 4.19 16.82
N ARG A 6 2.88 2.86 16.82
CA ARG A 6 2.57 2.10 18.03
C ARG A 6 3.63 2.36 19.11
N LYS A 7 3.24 2.32 20.36
CA LYS A 7 4.06 2.72 21.52
C LYS A 7 5.49 2.14 21.49
N GLU A 8 5.64 0.85 21.28
CA GLU A 8 6.96 0.20 21.23
C GLU A 8 7.88 0.77 20.15
N HIS A 9 7.32 1.09 18.98
CA HIS A 9 8.07 1.67 17.87
C HIS A 9 8.43 3.13 18.15
N ALA A 10 7.48 3.92 18.66
CA ALA A 10 7.70 5.30 19.05
C ALA A 10 8.76 5.44 20.16
N ASP A 11 8.67 4.61 21.21
CA ASP A 11 9.63 4.58 22.31
C ASP A 11 11.05 4.24 21.81
N ALA A 12 11.17 3.23 20.92
CA ALA A 12 12.45 2.83 20.33
C ALA A 12 13.07 3.95 19.48
N ILE A 13 12.27 4.62 18.64
CA ILE A 13 12.71 5.76 17.82
C ILE A 13 13.18 6.92 18.71
N ASN A 14 12.40 7.30 19.72
CA ASN A 14 12.76 8.40 20.62
C ASN A 14 14.04 8.11 21.41
N LYS A 15 14.27 6.86 21.78
CA LYS A 15 15.46 6.46 22.54
C LYS A 15 16.72 6.36 21.67
N ASN A 16 16.62 5.72 20.51
CA ASN A 16 17.79 5.33 19.71
C ASN A 16 17.89 6.05 18.35
N GLY A 17 16.83 6.76 17.93
CA GLY A 17 16.61 7.18 16.54
C GLY A 17 15.99 6.07 15.71
N LEU A 18 15.52 6.42 14.51
CA LEU A 18 15.08 5.44 13.51
C LEU A 18 16.30 4.91 12.75
N VAL A 19 16.62 3.66 12.95
CA VAL A 19 17.69 2.97 12.23
C VAL A 19 17.16 2.53 10.86
N VAL A 20 17.79 3.02 9.81
CA VAL A 20 17.50 2.67 8.42
C VAL A 20 18.64 1.79 7.91
N THR A 21 18.26 0.67 7.29
CA THR A 21 19.16 -0.32 6.69
C THR A 21 18.75 -0.59 5.24
N GLY A 22 19.51 -1.42 4.54
CA GLY A 22 19.30 -1.72 3.13
C GLY A 22 20.25 -0.92 2.24
N GLU A 23 19.74 -0.39 1.13
CA GLU A 23 20.55 0.43 0.22
C GLU A 23 20.85 1.82 0.80
N MET A 24 19.94 2.36 1.58
CA MET A 24 20.17 3.54 2.42
C MET A 24 20.49 3.09 3.83
N LYS A 25 21.55 3.66 4.44
CA LYS A 25 21.97 3.32 5.80
C LYS A 25 22.15 4.57 6.63
N GLY A 26 21.63 4.53 7.85
CA GLY A 26 21.81 5.63 8.79
C GLY A 26 20.88 5.55 9.98
N THR A 27 21.06 6.51 10.90
CA THR A 27 20.15 6.68 12.05
C THR A 27 19.60 8.10 12.01
N LEU A 28 18.28 8.20 11.90
CA LEU A 28 17.57 9.47 11.83
C LEU A 28 17.09 9.87 13.23
N ARG A 29 17.49 11.03 13.71
CA ARG A 29 16.99 11.63 14.95
C ARG A 29 15.69 12.37 14.65
N ILE A 30 14.57 11.70 14.86
CA ILE A 30 13.22 12.22 14.61
C ILE A 30 12.37 12.03 15.86
N LYS A 31 11.37 12.91 16.03
CA LYS A 31 10.35 12.75 17.07
C LYS A 31 9.36 11.69 16.66
N ALA A 32 8.99 10.81 17.59
CA ALA A 32 7.90 9.85 17.41
C ALA A 32 6.88 9.98 18.55
N ASP A 33 5.60 9.81 18.24
CA ASP A 33 4.50 9.84 19.20
C ASP A 33 3.49 8.74 18.85
N THR A 34 2.55 8.49 19.73
CA THR A 34 1.45 7.51 19.51
C THR A 34 0.19 8.16 18.96
N GLU A 35 0.10 9.48 19.00
CA GLU A 35 -1.06 10.26 18.56
C GLU A 35 -0.64 11.64 18.03
N ILE A 36 -1.49 12.23 17.19
CA ILE A 36 -1.38 13.62 16.76
C ILE A 36 -2.14 14.48 17.75
N ARG A 37 -1.47 15.38 18.45
CA ARG A 37 -2.07 16.28 19.44
C ARG A 37 -2.35 17.67 18.93
N GLU A 38 -1.63 18.09 17.90
CA GLU A 38 -1.76 19.40 17.25
C GLU A 38 -1.42 19.30 15.77
N LEU A 39 -2.01 20.16 14.97
CA LEU A 39 -1.71 20.33 13.56
C LEU A 39 -1.42 21.82 13.29
N PRO A 40 -0.15 22.18 13.07
CA PRO A 40 0.21 23.49 12.57
C PRO A 40 -0.48 23.83 11.24
N PRO A 41 -0.57 25.12 10.86
CA PRO A 41 -1.04 25.51 9.53
C PRO A 41 -0.26 24.77 8.42
N ASN A 42 -0.95 24.45 7.32
CA ASN A 42 -0.38 23.74 6.16
C ASN A 42 0.27 22.39 6.49
N SER A 43 -0.29 21.65 7.45
CA SER A 43 0.21 20.32 7.80
C SER A 43 -0.05 19.31 6.69
N LEU A 44 0.96 18.48 6.40
CA LEU A 44 0.84 17.29 5.58
C LEU A 44 0.79 16.03 6.47
N ILE A 45 -0.29 15.28 6.41
CA ILE A 45 -0.44 13.97 7.05
C ILE A 45 -0.22 12.89 5.97
N ILE A 46 0.83 12.08 6.12
CA ILE A 46 1.10 10.96 5.24
C ILE A 46 0.46 9.71 5.86
N LEU A 47 -0.61 9.21 5.22
CA LEU A 47 -1.34 8.04 5.69
C LEU A 47 -0.74 6.77 5.09
N THR A 48 -0.06 6.00 5.95
CA THR A 48 0.64 4.76 5.60
C THR A 48 0.26 3.57 6.49
N THR A 49 -0.79 3.71 7.29
CA THR A 49 -1.35 2.59 8.05
C THR A 49 -1.93 1.54 7.10
N LYS A 50 -2.18 0.33 7.58
CA LYS A 50 -2.99 -0.64 6.81
C LYS A 50 -4.38 -0.06 6.57
N VAL A 51 -4.98 -0.35 5.41
CA VAL A 51 -6.25 0.25 5.00
C VAL A 51 -7.36 0.02 6.03
N HIS A 52 -7.43 -1.18 6.60
CA HIS A 52 -8.42 -1.53 7.62
C HIS A 52 -8.26 -0.75 8.94
N ASP A 53 -7.10 -0.12 9.19
CA ASP A 53 -6.83 0.72 10.36
C ASP A 53 -7.10 2.21 10.09
N SER A 54 -7.40 2.62 8.85
CA SER A 54 -7.50 4.03 8.45
C SER A 54 -8.54 4.82 9.23
N LYS A 55 -9.75 4.27 9.38
CA LYS A 55 -10.83 4.93 10.16
C LYS A 55 -10.36 5.25 11.57
N LYS A 56 -9.84 4.25 12.27
CA LYS A 56 -9.35 4.40 13.64
C LYS A 56 -8.19 5.40 13.75
N ALA A 57 -7.27 5.38 12.79
CA ALA A 57 -6.14 6.32 12.77
C ALA A 57 -6.60 7.77 12.57
N LEU A 58 -7.63 7.98 11.75
CA LEU A 58 -8.15 9.31 11.44
C LEU A 58 -9.12 9.86 12.49
N GLU A 59 -9.92 9.01 13.15
CA GLU A 59 -10.87 9.43 14.20
C GLU A 59 -10.21 10.29 15.28
N GLY A 60 -8.97 9.95 15.67
CA GLY A 60 -8.22 10.69 16.66
C GLY A 60 -7.79 12.10 16.20
N VAL A 61 -7.72 12.34 14.88
CA VAL A 61 -7.19 13.59 14.33
C VAL A 61 -8.27 14.50 13.72
N VAL A 62 -9.49 13.98 13.48
CA VAL A 62 -10.58 14.71 12.80
C VAL A 62 -10.84 16.09 13.40
N LYS A 63 -10.83 16.20 14.72
CA LYS A 63 -11.09 17.48 15.44
C LYS A 63 -9.98 18.51 15.29
N LEU A 64 -8.79 18.07 14.88
CA LEU A 64 -7.62 18.92 14.68
C LEU A 64 -7.47 19.36 13.22
N LEU A 65 -8.20 18.71 12.30
CA LEU A 65 -8.10 19.02 10.87
C LEU A 65 -8.49 20.46 10.58
N ARG A 66 -7.73 21.07 9.69
CA ARG A 66 -7.89 22.43 9.20
C ARG A 66 -8.12 22.40 7.69
N ARG A 67 -8.70 23.44 7.12
CA ARG A 67 -8.91 23.55 5.68
C ARG A 67 -7.62 23.55 4.86
N ASP A 68 -6.52 23.95 5.48
CA ASP A 68 -5.18 23.99 4.89
C ASP A 68 -4.38 22.68 5.15
N THR A 69 -4.94 21.69 5.85
CA THR A 69 -4.32 20.38 6.04
C THR A 69 -4.46 19.53 4.79
N THR A 70 -3.43 18.82 4.42
CA THR A 70 -3.46 17.81 3.33
C THR A 70 -3.24 16.42 3.93
N ILE A 71 -4.11 15.46 3.60
CA ILE A 71 -3.90 14.04 3.87
C ILE A 71 -3.47 13.38 2.56
N LEU A 72 -2.24 12.90 2.51
CA LEU A 72 -1.70 12.13 1.40
C LEU A 72 -1.86 10.63 1.69
N ILE A 73 -2.64 9.94 0.87
CA ILE A 73 -2.87 8.51 0.98
C ILE A 73 -1.82 7.78 0.13
N LEU A 74 -0.92 7.03 0.78
CA LEU A 74 0.10 6.19 0.13
C LEU A 74 -0.14 4.68 0.32
N GLN A 75 -1.30 4.31 0.82
CA GLN A 75 -1.69 2.92 1.07
C GLN A 75 -1.92 2.16 -0.25
N ASN A 76 -1.70 0.85 -0.24
CA ASN A 76 -2.01 -0.01 -1.39
C ASN A 76 -3.53 -0.19 -1.56
N GLY A 77 -3.94 -0.65 -2.74
CA GLY A 77 -5.33 -0.98 -3.05
C GLY A 77 -6.16 0.21 -3.53
N ILE A 78 -7.44 -0.02 -3.70
CA ILE A 78 -8.45 0.94 -4.16
C ILE A 78 -9.56 1.07 -3.10
N GLY A 79 -10.27 2.20 -3.08
CA GLY A 79 -11.34 2.50 -2.12
C GLY A 79 -10.84 3.24 -0.87
N ASN A 80 -9.57 3.58 -0.83
CA ASN A 80 -8.95 4.23 0.33
C ASN A 80 -9.41 5.68 0.46
N GLU A 81 -9.58 6.39 -0.66
CA GLU A 81 -10.07 7.77 -0.67
C GLU A 81 -11.48 7.89 -0.10
N GLU A 82 -12.38 6.96 -0.46
CA GLU A 82 -13.73 6.92 0.05
C GLU A 82 -13.75 6.66 1.56
N ILE A 83 -12.89 5.76 2.04
CA ILE A 83 -12.71 5.50 3.47
C ILE A 83 -12.25 6.76 4.20
N VAL A 84 -11.22 7.43 3.68
CA VAL A 84 -10.69 8.65 4.28
C VAL A 84 -11.75 9.75 4.27
N ARG A 85 -12.38 10.03 3.12
CA ARG A 85 -13.43 11.04 2.99
C ARG A 85 -14.65 10.75 3.86
N SER A 86 -15.01 9.49 4.08
CA SER A 86 -16.10 9.12 4.98
C SER A 86 -15.86 9.54 6.43
N VAL A 87 -14.60 9.71 6.84
CA VAL A 87 -14.20 10.14 8.18
C VAL A 87 -13.97 11.64 8.26
N VAL A 88 -13.23 12.20 7.29
CA VAL A 88 -12.80 13.59 7.37
C VAL A 88 -13.77 14.56 6.70
N GLY A 89 -14.63 14.10 5.79
CA GLY A 89 -15.51 14.96 4.97
C GLY A 89 -14.71 16.00 4.19
N ASP A 90 -15.21 17.23 4.15
CA ASP A 90 -14.59 18.37 3.45
C ASP A 90 -13.73 19.26 4.35
N ARG A 91 -13.23 18.70 5.49
CA ARG A 91 -12.44 19.47 6.46
C ARG A 91 -11.03 19.78 6.02
N CYS A 92 -10.50 19.02 5.06
CA CYS A 92 -9.12 19.11 4.60
C CYS A 92 -8.99 18.61 3.16
N TYR A 93 -7.83 18.82 2.55
CA TYR A 93 -7.50 18.21 1.27
C TYR A 93 -7.19 16.72 1.43
N VAL A 94 -7.63 15.92 0.48
CA VAL A 94 -7.32 14.49 0.41
C VAL A 94 -6.72 14.20 -0.95
N GLU A 95 -5.44 13.83 -0.95
CA GLU A 95 -4.66 13.53 -2.13
C GLU A 95 -4.28 12.04 -2.16
N ARG A 96 -4.30 11.47 -3.35
CA ARG A 96 -3.83 10.13 -3.61
C ARG A 96 -2.40 10.16 -4.12
N GLY A 97 -1.56 9.27 -3.62
CA GLY A 97 -0.28 8.94 -4.24
C GLY A 97 -0.10 7.44 -4.39
N VAL A 98 0.80 7.06 -5.28
CA VAL A 98 1.22 5.67 -5.49
C VAL A 98 2.69 5.56 -5.12
N ILE A 99 3.02 4.63 -4.22
CA ILE A 99 4.37 4.43 -3.73
C ILE A 99 5.01 3.22 -4.41
N HIS A 100 6.15 3.42 -5.05
CA HIS A 100 6.94 2.40 -5.76
C HIS A 100 8.29 2.14 -5.06
N LEU A 101 8.30 2.18 -3.75
CA LEU A 101 9.44 1.80 -2.92
C LEU A 101 9.06 0.65 -1.99
N GLY A 102 10.05 -0.10 -1.54
CA GLY A 102 9.87 -1.15 -0.53
C GLY A 102 10.34 -0.69 0.84
N ALA A 103 9.63 -1.10 1.89
CA ALA A 103 10.05 -0.90 3.25
C ALA A 103 9.67 -2.12 4.11
N ASP A 104 10.67 -2.69 4.77
CA ASP A 104 10.49 -3.82 5.67
C ASP A 104 10.66 -3.36 7.11
N PHE A 105 9.63 -3.59 7.93
CA PHE A 105 9.73 -3.42 9.37
C PHE A 105 10.50 -4.61 9.97
N LEU A 106 11.71 -4.35 10.46
CA LEU A 106 12.56 -5.39 11.03
C LEU A 106 12.25 -5.61 12.53
N LYS A 107 12.24 -4.53 13.30
CA LYS A 107 11.88 -4.51 14.73
C LYS A 107 11.54 -3.07 15.14
N PRO A 108 11.03 -2.83 16.36
CA PRO A 108 10.83 -1.48 16.86
C PRO A 108 12.07 -0.60 16.72
N GLY A 109 11.93 0.55 16.05
CA GLY A 109 13.01 1.50 15.77
C GLY A 109 13.92 1.15 14.60
N GLU A 110 13.67 0.05 13.86
CA GLU A 110 14.52 -0.37 12.74
C GLU A 110 13.71 -0.77 11.51
N VAL A 111 14.08 -0.22 10.35
CA VAL A 111 13.46 -0.49 9.06
C VAL A 111 14.53 -0.74 8.00
N MET A 112 14.21 -1.56 7.01
CA MET A 112 15.01 -1.72 5.80
C MET A 112 14.27 -1.05 4.63
N ILE A 113 14.99 -0.26 3.84
CA ILE A 113 14.42 0.46 2.70
C ILE A 113 15.05 -0.04 1.40
N VAL A 114 14.19 -0.32 0.43
CA VAL A 114 14.52 -0.48 -0.98
C VAL A 114 14.10 0.81 -1.68
N PRO A 115 15.03 1.61 -2.21
CA PRO A 115 14.72 2.87 -2.86
C PRO A 115 13.76 2.73 -4.03
N GLY A 116 13.04 3.80 -4.30
CA GLY A 116 12.08 3.90 -5.38
C GLY A 116 11.53 5.31 -5.44
N TRP A 117 10.33 5.46 -5.94
CA TRP A 117 9.71 6.77 -6.16
C TRP A 117 8.24 6.78 -5.71
N VAL A 118 7.68 7.97 -5.66
CA VAL A 118 6.26 8.22 -5.44
C VAL A 118 5.67 8.86 -6.69
N VAL A 119 4.39 8.58 -6.97
CA VAL A 119 3.63 9.25 -8.01
C VAL A 119 2.45 9.95 -7.35
N VAL A 120 2.16 11.18 -7.73
CA VAL A 120 1.00 11.96 -7.27
C VAL A 120 0.26 12.54 -8.46
N GLY A 121 -1.02 12.90 -8.27
CA GLY A 121 -1.83 13.53 -9.30
C GLY A 121 -1.39 14.97 -9.60
N ASN A 122 -1.66 15.45 -10.82
CA ASN A 122 -1.40 16.83 -11.23
C ASN A 122 -2.48 17.78 -10.68
N THR A 123 -2.62 17.80 -9.35
CA THR A 123 -3.42 18.76 -8.59
C THR A 123 -2.51 19.84 -8.00
N GLU A 124 -3.08 20.93 -7.50
CA GLU A 124 -2.29 21.93 -6.76
C GLU A 124 -1.56 21.29 -5.57
N LYS A 125 -2.27 20.51 -4.75
CA LYS A 125 -1.71 19.84 -3.57
C LYS A 125 -0.75 18.71 -3.93
N GLY A 126 -1.01 17.97 -5.02
CA GLY A 126 -0.09 16.96 -5.54
C GLY A 126 1.26 17.57 -5.94
N ARG A 127 1.25 18.73 -6.61
CA ARG A 127 2.50 19.45 -6.96
C ARG A 127 3.26 19.95 -5.73
N GLU A 128 2.56 20.53 -4.72
CA GLU A 128 3.18 20.91 -3.44
C GLU A 128 3.86 19.71 -2.74
N VAL A 129 3.18 18.56 -2.73
CA VAL A 129 3.75 17.30 -2.19
C VAL A 129 4.98 16.87 -2.98
N ALA A 130 4.92 16.92 -4.32
CA ALA A 130 6.04 16.54 -5.17
C ALA A 130 7.26 17.44 -4.96
N GLU A 131 7.06 18.76 -4.83
CA GLU A 131 8.13 19.71 -4.51
C GLU A 131 8.77 19.40 -3.14
N LEU A 132 7.95 19.15 -2.12
CA LEU A 132 8.43 18.82 -0.78
C LEU A 132 9.23 17.52 -0.76
N PHE A 133 8.75 16.47 -1.42
CA PHE A 133 9.40 15.17 -1.44
C PHE A 133 10.69 15.20 -2.27
N ASN A 134 10.68 15.79 -3.47
CA ASN A 134 11.87 15.97 -4.30
C ASN A 134 12.92 16.82 -3.57
N GLY A 135 12.52 17.88 -2.89
CA GLY A 135 13.40 18.71 -2.06
C GLY A 135 14.03 17.95 -0.89
N SER A 136 13.40 16.86 -0.44
CA SER A 136 13.94 15.97 0.61
C SER A 136 14.71 14.76 0.05
N GLY A 137 14.86 14.64 -1.27
CA GLY A 137 15.59 13.55 -1.93
C GLY A 137 14.74 12.30 -2.24
N LEU A 138 13.42 12.35 -2.05
CA LEU A 138 12.50 11.29 -2.46
C LEU A 138 11.93 11.62 -3.84
N GLU A 139 12.40 10.90 -4.87
CA GLU A 139 11.90 11.08 -6.23
C GLU A 139 10.38 11.00 -6.26
N THR A 140 9.74 12.08 -6.73
CA THR A 140 8.29 12.16 -6.83
C THR A 140 7.88 12.73 -8.16
N ARG A 141 7.05 12.00 -8.88
CA ARG A 141 6.56 12.30 -10.22
C ARG A 141 5.12 12.80 -10.14
N VAL A 142 4.80 13.81 -10.95
CA VAL A 142 3.42 14.32 -11.09
C VAL A 142 2.84 13.75 -12.38
N MET A 143 1.64 13.17 -12.32
CA MET A 143 0.97 12.57 -13.47
C MET A 143 -0.45 13.09 -13.63
N ASP A 144 -0.85 13.36 -14.89
CA ASP A 144 -2.21 13.75 -15.22
C ASP A 144 -3.20 12.60 -15.06
N ASP A 145 -2.78 11.39 -15.39
CA ASP A 145 -3.58 10.16 -15.24
C ASP A 145 -3.00 9.26 -14.11
N LEU A 146 -3.22 9.68 -12.86
CA LEU A 146 -2.85 8.88 -11.70
C LEU A 146 -3.67 7.58 -11.61
N LYS A 147 -4.91 7.59 -12.13
CA LYS A 147 -5.81 6.44 -12.06
C LYS A 147 -5.21 5.21 -12.73
N ASN A 148 -4.57 5.40 -13.89
CA ASN A 148 -3.90 4.30 -14.60
C ASN A 148 -2.78 3.67 -13.76
N ASP A 149 -1.95 4.50 -13.09
CA ASP A 149 -0.86 4.00 -12.24
C ASP A 149 -1.37 3.27 -10.98
N VAL A 150 -2.44 3.79 -10.35
CA VAL A 150 -3.14 3.13 -9.24
C VAL A 150 -3.62 1.73 -9.65
N TRP A 151 -4.29 1.62 -10.81
CA TRP A 151 -4.80 0.35 -11.31
C TRP A 151 -3.68 -0.60 -11.71
N ARG A 152 -2.64 -0.11 -12.39
CA ARG A 152 -1.47 -0.93 -12.74
C ARG A 152 -0.84 -1.54 -11.49
N LYS A 153 -0.68 -0.75 -10.44
CA LYS A 153 -0.16 -1.23 -9.16
C LYS A 153 -1.13 -2.21 -8.47
N LEU A 154 -2.44 -1.95 -8.52
CA LEU A 154 -3.45 -2.88 -8.01
C LEU A 154 -3.34 -4.25 -8.70
N ILE A 155 -3.33 -4.28 -10.04
CA ILE A 155 -3.21 -5.50 -10.84
C ILE A 155 -1.92 -6.26 -10.49
N THR A 156 -0.80 -5.54 -10.39
CA THR A 156 0.47 -6.12 -9.96
C THR A 156 0.33 -6.79 -8.59
N ASN A 157 -0.26 -6.10 -7.62
CA ASN A 157 -0.44 -6.62 -6.27
C ASN A 157 -1.45 -7.78 -6.21
N CYS A 158 -2.52 -7.76 -7.01
CA CYS A 158 -3.50 -8.85 -7.08
C CYS A 158 -2.88 -10.15 -7.59
N MET A 159 -1.91 -10.06 -8.50
CA MET A 159 -1.18 -11.22 -9.02
C MET A 159 -0.03 -11.63 -8.09
N LEU A 160 0.80 -10.68 -7.68
CA LEU A 160 2.03 -10.94 -6.94
C LEU A 160 1.78 -11.38 -5.49
N ASN A 161 1.00 -10.58 -4.75
CA ASN A 161 0.94 -10.69 -3.30
C ASN A 161 0.32 -12.01 -2.83
N PRO A 162 -0.88 -12.43 -3.29
CA PRO A 162 -1.46 -13.69 -2.84
C PRO A 162 -0.66 -14.89 -3.32
N LEU A 163 -0.16 -14.86 -4.55
CA LEU A 163 0.57 -15.99 -5.12
C LEU A 163 1.88 -16.26 -4.36
N THR A 164 2.67 -15.22 -4.09
CA THR A 164 3.90 -15.36 -3.29
C THR A 164 3.62 -15.74 -1.84
N ALA A 165 2.52 -15.28 -1.27
CA ALA A 165 2.12 -15.60 0.09
C ALA A 165 1.64 -17.07 0.23
N ILE A 166 0.91 -17.59 -0.77
CA ILE A 166 0.43 -18.98 -0.79
C ILE A 166 1.60 -19.94 -1.02
N LEU A 167 2.51 -19.61 -1.95
CA LEU A 167 3.65 -20.44 -2.30
C LEU A 167 4.84 -20.28 -1.33
N GLU A 168 4.80 -19.30 -0.43
CA GLU A 168 5.86 -18.97 0.54
C GLU A 168 7.22 -18.69 -0.14
N VAL A 169 7.18 -17.95 -1.25
CA VAL A 169 8.37 -17.63 -2.06
C VAL A 169 8.63 -16.13 -2.18
N ARG A 170 9.84 -15.76 -2.61
CA ARG A 170 10.19 -14.38 -2.96
C ARG A 170 9.50 -13.94 -4.24
N ASP A 171 9.36 -12.64 -4.42
CA ASP A 171 8.59 -12.03 -5.49
C ASP A 171 8.98 -12.53 -6.90
N TYR A 172 10.26 -12.54 -7.24
CA TYR A 172 10.75 -12.98 -8.55
C TYR A 172 10.49 -14.47 -8.85
N CYS A 173 10.29 -15.31 -7.83
CA CYS A 173 10.13 -16.75 -7.99
C CYS A 173 8.83 -17.14 -8.70
N ILE A 174 7.83 -16.26 -8.75
CA ILE A 174 6.57 -16.58 -9.44
C ILE A 174 6.65 -16.40 -10.96
N VAL A 175 7.70 -15.75 -11.47
CA VAL A 175 7.88 -15.53 -12.91
C VAL A 175 8.53 -16.75 -13.53
N VAL A 176 7.74 -17.81 -13.67
CA VAL A 176 8.14 -19.11 -14.24
C VAL A 176 7.07 -19.63 -15.19
N PRO A 177 7.44 -20.36 -16.27
CA PRO A 177 6.49 -20.78 -17.31
C PRO A 177 5.30 -21.60 -16.79
N VAL A 178 5.50 -22.44 -15.78
CA VAL A 178 4.41 -23.27 -15.21
C VAL A 178 3.29 -22.44 -14.58
N LEU A 179 3.54 -21.20 -14.22
CA LEU A 179 2.55 -20.27 -13.63
C LEU A 179 2.02 -19.25 -14.65
N ASP A 180 2.46 -19.27 -15.92
CA ASP A 180 2.04 -18.28 -16.93
C ASP A 180 0.54 -18.23 -17.08
N GLY A 181 -0.13 -19.36 -17.31
CA GLY A 181 -1.58 -19.40 -17.50
C GLY A 181 -2.37 -18.93 -16.27
N PHE A 182 -1.87 -19.21 -15.06
CA PHE A 182 -2.50 -18.70 -13.85
C PHE A 182 -2.33 -17.17 -13.71
N ARG A 183 -1.13 -16.67 -13.97
CA ARG A 183 -0.85 -15.22 -13.90
C ARG A 183 -1.62 -14.46 -14.97
N ASP A 184 -1.71 -15.00 -16.20
CA ASP A 184 -2.56 -14.44 -17.25
C ASP A 184 -4.01 -14.35 -16.79
N ALA A 185 -4.59 -15.42 -16.22
CA ALA A 185 -5.98 -15.45 -15.78
C ALA A 185 -6.27 -14.42 -14.67
N VAL A 186 -5.36 -14.24 -13.69
CA VAL A 186 -5.53 -13.20 -12.65
C VAL A 186 -5.52 -11.81 -13.28
N VAL A 187 -4.57 -11.53 -14.17
CA VAL A 187 -4.42 -10.21 -14.80
C VAL A 187 -5.59 -9.92 -15.73
N ASP A 188 -6.05 -10.90 -16.50
CA ASP A 188 -7.16 -10.74 -17.45
C ASP A 188 -8.46 -10.36 -16.72
N GLU A 189 -8.80 -11.05 -15.61
CA GLU A 189 -9.94 -10.67 -14.77
C GLU A 189 -9.81 -9.22 -14.27
N CYS A 190 -8.63 -8.84 -13.77
CA CYS A 190 -8.38 -7.47 -13.29
C CYS A 190 -8.50 -6.44 -14.42
N VAL A 191 -8.00 -6.73 -15.62
CA VAL A 191 -8.06 -5.83 -16.78
C VAL A 191 -9.49 -5.62 -17.24
N GLU A 192 -10.31 -6.69 -17.30
CA GLU A 192 -11.73 -6.56 -17.67
C GLU A 192 -12.49 -5.68 -16.67
N VAL A 193 -12.24 -5.84 -15.37
CA VAL A 193 -12.83 -4.98 -14.34
C VAL A 193 -12.32 -3.54 -14.47
N ALA A 194 -11.02 -3.34 -14.69
CA ALA A 194 -10.43 -2.01 -14.90
C ALA A 194 -11.07 -1.28 -16.08
N LYS A 195 -11.29 -2.00 -17.19
CA LYS A 195 -11.96 -1.46 -18.38
C LYS A 195 -13.38 -1.00 -18.09
N ALA A 196 -14.15 -1.76 -17.31
CA ALA A 196 -15.49 -1.35 -16.88
C ALA A 196 -15.48 -0.12 -15.93
N GLU A 197 -14.40 0.08 -15.21
CA GLU A 197 -14.16 1.29 -14.40
C GLU A 197 -13.50 2.43 -15.21
N GLY A 198 -13.36 2.28 -16.55
CA GLY A 198 -12.85 3.31 -17.46
C GLY A 198 -11.32 3.44 -17.47
N VAL A 199 -10.60 2.35 -17.21
CA VAL A 199 -9.14 2.29 -17.32
C VAL A 199 -8.75 1.23 -18.33
N GLU A 200 -8.01 1.63 -19.36
CA GLU A 200 -7.56 0.73 -20.42
C GLU A 200 -6.05 0.50 -20.32
N PHE A 201 -5.64 -0.71 -20.63
CA PHE A 201 -4.25 -1.11 -20.69
C PHE A 201 -3.90 -1.66 -22.07
N GLU A 202 -2.66 -1.39 -22.48
CA GLU A 202 -2.11 -1.96 -23.70
C GLU A 202 -1.95 -3.50 -23.58
N LYS A 203 -1.97 -4.18 -24.71
CA LYS A 203 -1.68 -5.61 -24.76
C LYS A 203 -0.28 -5.89 -24.22
N GLY A 204 -0.16 -6.94 -23.42
CA GLY A 204 1.12 -7.35 -22.85
C GLY A 204 1.42 -6.78 -21.46
N LEU A 205 0.43 -6.18 -20.78
CA LEU A 205 0.56 -5.69 -19.40
C LEU A 205 1.21 -6.73 -18.47
N ARG A 206 0.77 -8.00 -18.51
CA ARG A 206 1.34 -9.04 -17.66
C ARG A 206 2.85 -9.21 -17.89
N LYS A 207 3.32 -9.20 -19.13
CA LYS A 207 4.75 -9.31 -19.43
C LYS A 207 5.54 -8.12 -18.94
N ALA A 208 4.97 -6.91 -19.01
CA ALA A 208 5.59 -5.73 -18.45
C ALA A 208 5.69 -5.84 -16.91
N ILE A 209 4.64 -6.29 -16.25
CA ILE A 209 4.62 -6.55 -14.80
C ILE A 209 5.67 -7.62 -14.43
N ASP A 210 5.78 -8.70 -15.19
CA ASP A 210 6.79 -9.75 -14.97
C ASP A 210 8.21 -9.17 -15.01
N GLY A 211 8.49 -8.30 -15.98
CA GLY A 211 9.78 -7.61 -16.08
C GLY A 211 10.13 -6.77 -14.85
N ASP A 212 9.13 -6.13 -14.24
CA ASP A 212 9.30 -5.39 -12.99
C ASP A 212 9.52 -6.34 -11.80
N ILE A 213 8.72 -7.43 -11.70
CA ILE A 213 8.80 -8.42 -10.62
C ILE A 213 10.15 -9.13 -10.58
N LEU A 214 10.75 -9.44 -11.74
CA LEU A 214 12.06 -10.09 -11.81
C LEU A 214 13.18 -9.30 -11.12
N ARG A 215 13.00 -8.00 -10.91
CA ARG A 215 13.95 -7.13 -10.21
C ARG A 215 13.74 -7.12 -8.69
N LEU A 216 12.60 -7.63 -8.20
CA LEU A 216 12.24 -7.63 -6.78
C LEU A 216 12.84 -8.86 -6.08
N LYS A 217 13.68 -8.64 -5.09
CA LYS A 217 14.36 -9.71 -4.33
C LYS A 217 13.78 -9.96 -2.94
N ASN A 218 12.78 -9.19 -2.56
CA ASN A 218 12.11 -9.24 -1.26
C ASN A 218 10.93 -10.21 -1.26
N TYR A 219 10.30 -10.35 -0.11
CA TYR A 219 8.99 -10.97 0.05
C TYR A 219 7.91 -9.92 -0.08
N SER A 220 6.78 -10.26 -0.70
CA SER A 220 5.64 -9.35 -0.77
C SER A 220 5.12 -8.96 0.61
N SER A 221 4.48 -7.79 0.72
CA SER A 221 3.92 -7.32 1.98
C SER A 221 2.89 -8.29 2.56
N MET A 222 2.11 -8.97 1.72
CA MET A 222 1.11 -9.96 2.14
C MET A 222 1.78 -11.22 2.72
N HIS A 223 2.82 -11.72 2.09
CA HIS A 223 3.62 -12.82 2.63
C HIS A 223 4.17 -12.46 4.00
N GLN A 224 4.75 -11.27 4.16
CA GLN A 224 5.29 -10.79 5.43
C GLN A 224 4.21 -10.64 6.52
N ASP A 225 3.00 -10.20 6.16
CA ASP A 225 1.89 -10.12 7.10
C ASP A 225 1.48 -11.51 7.59
N LEU A 226 1.35 -12.51 6.70
CA LEU A 226 1.04 -13.89 7.08
C LEU A 226 2.12 -14.52 7.94
N MET A 227 3.40 -14.33 7.62
CA MET A 227 4.51 -14.79 8.44
C MET A 227 4.48 -14.23 9.87
N LYS A 228 4.01 -12.98 10.02
CA LYS A 228 3.89 -12.29 11.31
C LYS A 228 2.52 -12.51 11.99
N GLY A 229 1.68 -13.40 11.45
CA GLY A 229 0.32 -13.65 11.95
C GLY A 229 -0.59 -12.43 11.91
N ARG A 230 -0.37 -11.51 10.97
CA ARG A 230 -1.13 -10.27 10.82
C ARG A 230 -2.21 -10.44 9.76
N ARG A 231 -3.31 -9.67 9.91
CA ARG A 231 -4.30 -9.51 8.86
C ARG A 231 -3.66 -8.84 7.64
N THR A 232 -3.95 -9.37 6.46
CA THR A 232 -3.46 -8.84 5.19
C THR A 232 -4.38 -7.74 4.63
N GLU A 233 -4.03 -7.22 3.45
CA GLU A 233 -4.86 -6.26 2.70
C GLU A 233 -5.62 -6.93 1.54
N ILE A 234 -5.84 -8.25 1.59
CA ILE A 234 -6.49 -9.01 0.51
C ILE A 234 -7.87 -8.44 0.13
N ASP A 235 -8.63 -7.95 1.11
CA ASP A 235 -9.96 -7.35 0.91
C ASP A 235 -9.89 -6.06 0.07
N PHE A 236 -8.78 -5.32 0.13
CA PHE A 236 -8.55 -4.06 -0.59
C PHE A 236 -7.76 -4.23 -1.89
N LEU A 237 -7.36 -5.46 -2.21
CA LEU A 237 -6.69 -5.87 -3.44
C LEU A 237 -7.66 -6.75 -4.26
N ASN A 238 -7.45 -8.05 -4.25
CA ASN A 238 -8.29 -9.00 -4.98
C ASN A 238 -9.77 -8.92 -4.57
N GLY A 239 -10.07 -8.67 -3.28
CA GLY A 239 -11.43 -8.47 -2.80
C GLY A 239 -12.13 -7.27 -3.45
N LYS A 240 -11.40 -6.19 -3.77
CA LYS A 240 -11.95 -5.06 -4.52
C LYS A 240 -12.17 -5.38 -5.98
N ILE A 241 -11.34 -6.21 -6.60
CA ILE A 241 -11.58 -6.71 -7.96
C ILE A 241 -12.87 -7.53 -8.00
N VAL A 242 -13.08 -8.39 -7.00
CA VAL A 242 -14.32 -9.20 -6.88
C VAL A 242 -15.55 -8.29 -6.71
N GLU A 243 -15.51 -7.35 -5.75
CA GLU A 243 -16.60 -6.40 -5.49
C GLU A 243 -17.00 -5.60 -6.75
N MET A 244 -15.99 -5.08 -7.47
CA MET A 244 -16.23 -4.34 -8.71
C MET A 244 -16.66 -5.26 -9.87
N GLY A 245 -16.14 -6.48 -9.93
CA GLY A 245 -16.58 -7.50 -10.86
C GLY A 245 -18.08 -7.80 -10.70
N GLU A 246 -18.54 -8.05 -9.48
CA GLU A 246 -19.97 -8.23 -9.15
C GLU A 246 -20.82 -7.02 -9.59
N LYS A 247 -20.37 -5.81 -9.26
CA LYS A 247 -21.04 -4.55 -9.64
C LYS A 247 -21.25 -4.44 -11.15
N HIS A 248 -20.25 -4.86 -11.94
CA HIS A 248 -20.27 -4.80 -13.41
C HIS A 248 -20.70 -6.10 -14.07
N ARG A 249 -21.04 -7.15 -13.31
CA ARG A 249 -21.39 -8.50 -13.80
C ARG A 249 -20.27 -9.15 -14.61
N ILE A 250 -19.05 -8.92 -14.18
CA ILE A 250 -17.82 -9.51 -14.74
C ILE A 250 -17.37 -10.64 -13.80
N PRO A 251 -17.30 -11.90 -14.25
CA PRO A 251 -16.82 -13.01 -13.43
C PRO A 251 -15.35 -12.83 -13.05
N THR A 252 -15.01 -13.06 -11.77
CA THR A 252 -13.64 -12.98 -11.25
C THR A 252 -13.27 -14.20 -10.40
N PRO A 253 -13.50 -15.45 -10.91
CA PRO A 253 -13.37 -16.66 -10.10
C PRO A 253 -11.96 -16.91 -9.57
N ILE A 254 -10.92 -16.47 -10.27
CA ILE A 254 -9.55 -16.66 -9.83
C ILE A 254 -9.23 -15.69 -8.66
N ASN A 255 -9.64 -14.43 -8.78
CA ASN A 255 -9.48 -13.46 -7.69
C ASN A 255 -10.30 -13.86 -6.44
N GLU A 256 -11.53 -14.38 -6.59
CA GLU A 256 -12.35 -14.94 -5.50
C GLU A 256 -11.63 -16.11 -4.80
N SER A 257 -11.05 -17.02 -5.60
CA SER A 257 -10.29 -18.16 -5.06
C SER A 257 -9.08 -17.70 -4.26
N LEU A 258 -8.34 -16.71 -4.75
CA LEU A 258 -7.20 -16.13 -4.04
C LEU A 258 -7.62 -15.46 -2.73
N VAL A 259 -8.73 -14.71 -2.72
CA VAL A 259 -9.30 -14.11 -1.49
C VAL A 259 -9.59 -15.21 -0.47
N SER A 260 -10.27 -16.28 -0.87
CA SER A 260 -10.64 -17.39 0.00
C SER A 260 -9.42 -18.10 0.59
N MET A 261 -8.40 -18.37 -0.23
CA MET A 261 -7.15 -19.01 0.22
C MET A 261 -6.38 -18.14 1.21
N ILE A 262 -6.25 -16.86 0.95
CA ILE A 262 -5.54 -15.94 1.87
C ILE A 262 -6.31 -15.80 3.18
N LYS A 263 -7.63 -15.65 3.17
CA LYS A 263 -8.44 -15.60 4.39
C LYS A 263 -8.31 -16.89 5.22
N PHE A 264 -8.29 -18.03 4.57
CA PHE A 264 -8.01 -19.29 5.27
C PHE A 264 -6.63 -19.28 5.96
N LEU A 265 -5.59 -18.77 5.27
CA LEU A 265 -4.25 -18.66 5.84
C LEU A 265 -4.21 -17.68 7.02
N GLU A 266 -4.94 -16.56 6.97
CA GLU A 266 -5.09 -15.62 8.07
C GLU A 266 -5.68 -16.32 9.31
N GLU A 267 -6.80 -17.04 9.15
CA GLU A 267 -7.43 -17.78 10.23
C GLU A 267 -6.52 -18.87 10.81
N LYS A 268 -5.86 -19.66 9.95
CA LYS A 268 -4.89 -20.68 10.34
C LYS A 268 -3.78 -20.10 11.20
N ASN A 269 -3.23 -18.94 10.79
CA ASN A 269 -2.14 -18.29 11.52
C ASN A 269 -2.60 -17.66 12.83
N ALA A 270 -3.79 -17.05 12.86
CA ALA A 270 -4.38 -16.52 14.09
C ALA A 270 -4.56 -17.62 15.17
N ARG A 271 -5.03 -18.80 14.77
CA ARG A 271 -5.15 -19.95 15.70
C ARG A 271 -3.81 -20.44 16.23
N ARG A 272 -2.75 -20.43 15.42
CA ARG A 272 -1.39 -20.80 15.85
C ARG A 272 -0.81 -19.83 16.89
N VAL A 273 -1.10 -18.54 16.77
CA VAL A 273 -0.63 -17.52 17.73
C VAL A 273 -1.39 -17.60 19.06
N GLN A 274 -2.69 -17.96 19.03
CA GLN A 274 -3.51 -18.11 20.24
C GLN A 274 -3.27 -19.43 20.99
N GLY A 275 -2.74 -20.46 20.31
CA GLY A 275 -2.44 -21.77 20.89
C GLY A 275 -1.02 -21.89 21.45
N LYS A 276 -0.28 -20.78 21.49
CA LYS A 276 1.00 -20.63 22.19
C LYS A 276 0.81 -19.79 23.45
#